data_15d212d4f6dc92b158ecb1329709bcc3
#
_entry.id   15d212d4f6dc92b158ecb1329709bcc3
#
_cell.length_a   1.000
_cell.length_b   1.000
_cell.length_c   1.000
_cell.angle_alpha   90.00
_cell.angle_beta   90.00
_cell.angle_gamma   90.00
#
_symmetry.space_group_name_H-M   'P 1'
#
loop_
_entity.id
_entity.type
_entity.pdbx_description
1 polymer ?
#
loop_
_entity_poly.entity_id
_entity_poly.type
_entity_poly.pdbx_seq_one_letter_code
_entity_poly.pdbx_strand_id
1 'polypeptide(L)'
;MRIHPPFVGTRSGRGAVAALAGLLGLVIGAQASAQTFAARQVGDWTVAVSSDEKGCFLTRDYDRPGDTTLLLGLDRDGTNHLSVLNANWSIKPKDALSLDFRFSSGGYAKHGAVGMAADGKRGFVTSFETKFPAYFAASKVLNVFRGKVPVEMLDLAGSGAAVAALRACVGTLSAQDEAAPDAKARRPLIPADPFAPEPRRKSRR
;
A
#
# COMPACT_ATOMS: atom_id res chain seq x y z
N MET A 1 58.45 13.50 17.97
CA MET A 1 58.94 13.54 19.36
C MET A 1 58.39 12.31 20.07
N ARG A 2 59.30 11.40 20.40
CA ARG A 2 59.06 10.13 21.12
C ARG A 2 58.70 10.43 22.57
N ILE A 3 57.90 9.60 23.24
CA ILE A 3 58.21 9.06 24.57
C ILE A 3 57.18 7.97 24.91
N HIS A 4 57.63 6.75 25.12
CA HIS A 4 57.13 5.58 25.81
C HIS A 4 57.65 5.49 27.23
N PRO A 5 57.37 4.39 28.00
CA PRO A 5 56.35 4.10 28.99
C PRO A 5 56.92 4.10 30.43
N PRO A 6 56.39 3.47 31.46
CA PRO A 6 56.45 2.04 31.81
C PRO A 6 55.35 1.47 32.74
N PHE A 7 55.06 0.21 32.66
CA PHE A 7 55.42 -1.00 33.41
C PHE A 7 54.84 -1.21 34.84
N VAL A 8 54.20 -2.39 35.01
CA VAL A 8 54.28 -3.45 36.04
C VAL A 8 53.39 -3.37 37.28
N GLY A 9 52.66 -4.51 37.48
CA GLY A 9 52.12 -4.88 38.78
C GLY A 9 51.23 -6.15 38.74
N THR A 10 51.85 -7.33 38.67
CA THR A 10 51.24 -8.64 38.97
C THR A 10 50.85 -8.78 40.42
N ARG A 11 49.68 -9.37 40.74
CA ARG A 11 49.54 -10.25 41.92
C ARG A 11 48.43 -11.28 41.75
N SER A 12 48.84 -12.48 41.87
CA SER A 12 48.17 -13.76 41.98
C SER A 12 47.26 -13.83 43.22
N GLY A 13 46.05 -14.44 43.06
CA GLY A 13 45.18 -14.81 44.18
C GLY A 13 44.32 -15.98 43.76
N ARG A 14 44.73 -17.20 44.16
CA ARG A 14 43.96 -18.43 44.04
C ARG A 14 42.79 -18.42 45.02
N GLY A 15 41.57 -18.61 44.52
CA GLY A 15 40.40 -18.90 45.32
C GLY A 15 39.45 -19.76 44.53
N ALA A 16 39.47 -21.08 44.80
CA ALA A 16 38.54 -22.04 44.26
C ALA A 16 37.20 -21.88 44.99
N VAL A 17 36.11 -21.60 44.25
CA VAL A 17 34.74 -21.76 44.74
C VAL A 17 33.93 -22.44 43.64
N ALA A 18 33.30 -23.55 44.01
CA ALA A 18 32.51 -24.44 43.17
C ALA A 18 31.33 -23.71 42.56
N ALA A 19 31.19 -23.83 41.24
CA ALA A 19 30.05 -23.29 40.50
C ALA A 19 28.97 -24.35 40.36
N LEU A 20 27.79 -24.11 40.93
CA LEU A 20 26.55 -24.75 40.54
C LEU A 20 26.12 -24.15 39.21
N ALA A 21 26.15 -24.93 38.16
CA ALA A 21 25.66 -24.58 36.84
C ALA A 21 24.11 -24.71 36.83
N GLY A 22 23.45 -23.56 37.03
CA GLY A 22 22.01 -23.41 36.69
C GLY A 22 21.86 -23.10 35.21
N LEU A 23 21.40 -24.08 34.40
CA LEU A 23 20.97 -23.86 33.02
C LEU A 23 19.66 -23.03 33.04
N LEU A 24 19.75 -21.71 32.96
CA LEU A 24 18.63 -20.88 32.56
C LEU A 24 18.53 -20.94 31.04
N GLY A 25 17.59 -21.75 30.51
CA GLY A 25 17.23 -21.75 29.10
C GLY A 25 16.61 -20.41 28.74
N LEU A 26 17.35 -19.53 28.05
CA LEU A 26 16.83 -18.35 27.39
C LEU A 26 15.92 -18.82 26.22
N VAL A 27 14.61 -18.84 26.44
CA VAL A 27 13.65 -18.93 25.34
C VAL A 27 13.66 -17.55 24.65
N ILE A 28 14.49 -17.39 23.62
CA ILE A 28 14.42 -16.24 22.72
C ILE A 28 13.15 -16.43 21.88
N GLY A 29 12.05 -15.88 22.36
CA GLY A 29 10.84 -15.73 21.56
C GLY A 29 11.18 -14.83 20.36
N ALA A 30 11.29 -15.42 19.18
CA ALA A 30 11.33 -14.69 17.92
C ALA A 30 10.02 -13.87 17.79
N GLN A 31 10.09 -12.58 18.14
CA GLN A 31 9.01 -11.66 17.81
C GLN A 31 9.02 -11.52 16.28
N ALA A 32 8.07 -12.16 15.60
CA ALA A 32 7.79 -11.88 14.21
C ALA A 32 7.33 -10.43 14.10
N SER A 33 8.26 -9.54 13.78
CA SER A 33 7.94 -8.16 13.43
C SER A 33 7.06 -8.21 12.19
N ALA A 34 5.81 -7.80 12.30
CA ALA A 34 4.95 -7.61 11.14
C ALA A 34 5.68 -6.63 10.20
N GLN A 35 6.12 -7.11 9.04
CA GLN A 35 6.79 -6.28 8.05
C GLN A 35 5.74 -5.37 7.42
N THR A 36 5.63 -4.14 7.92
CA THR A 36 4.86 -3.10 7.27
C THR A 36 5.55 -2.70 5.97
N PHE A 37 4.81 -2.64 4.87
CA PHE A 37 5.36 -2.15 3.61
C PHE A 37 5.67 -0.66 3.74
N ALA A 38 6.95 -0.30 3.71
CA ALA A 38 7.37 1.10 3.71
C ALA A 38 7.15 1.73 2.33
N ALA A 39 6.69 2.98 2.32
CA ALA A 39 6.61 3.75 1.08
C ALA A 39 7.98 3.81 0.41
N ARG A 40 8.02 3.60 -0.91
CA ARG A 40 9.27 3.55 -1.66
C ARG A 40 9.17 4.17 -3.04
N GLN A 41 10.29 4.70 -3.50
CA GLN A 41 10.46 5.23 -4.84
C GLN A 41 10.85 4.11 -5.81
N VAL A 42 10.22 4.09 -7.00
CA VAL A 42 10.51 3.17 -8.11
C VAL A 42 10.62 3.99 -9.39
N GLY A 43 11.82 4.46 -9.71
CA GLY A 43 12.01 5.50 -10.74
C GLY A 43 11.26 6.79 -10.33
N ASP A 44 10.44 7.33 -11.23
CA ASP A 44 9.61 8.52 -10.97
C ASP A 44 8.30 8.22 -10.23
N TRP A 45 8.10 6.96 -9.83
CA TRP A 45 6.88 6.51 -9.16
C TRP A 45 7.10 6.32 -7.67
N THR A 46 6.15 6.74 -6.87
CA THR A 46 6.07 6.42 -5.44
C THR A 46 5.05 5.31 -5.23
N VAL A 47 5.39 4.28 -4.46
CA VAL A 47 4.47 3.19 -4.09
C VAL A 47 4.32 3.16 -2.58
N ALA A 48 3.08 3.16 -2.09
CA ALA A 48 2.77 3.16 -0.66
C ALA A 48 1.46 2.41 -0.35
N VAL A 49 1.25 2.12 0.93
CA VAL A 49 -0.02 1.61 1.46
C VAL A 49 -1.04 2.74 1.45
N SER A 50 -2.28 2.44 1.09
CA SER A 50 -3.39 3.38 1.19
C SER A 50 -3.69 3.73 2.65
N SER A 51 -4.17 4.95 2.91
CA SER A 51 -4.45 5.44 4.26
C SER A 51 -5.53 4.63 5.01
N ASP A 52 -6.40 3.95 4.28
CA ASP A 52 -7.44 3.07 4.82
C ASP A 52 -6.98 1.60 4.95
N GLU A 53 -5.72 1.31 4.62
CA GLU A 53 -5.09 0.00 4.66
C GLU A 53 -5.80 -1.09 3.83
N LYS A 54 -6.74 -0.73 2.95
CA LYS A 54 -7.43 -1.70 2.10
C LYS A 54 -6.60 -2.20 0.95
N GLY A 55 -5.58 -1.45 0.57
CA GLY A 55 -4.70 -1.76 -0.54
C GLY A 55 -3.46 -0.90 -0.56
N CYS A 56 -2.92 -0.76 -1.74
CA CYS A 56 -1.75 0.08 -2.02
C CYS A 56 -2.02 0.97 -3.23
N PHE A 57 -1.21 1.99 -3.38
CA PHE A 57 -1.25 2.85 -4.57
C PHE A 57 0.15 3.12 -5.10
N LEU A 58 0.23 3.41 -6.38
CA LEU A 58 1.37 4.08 -6.99
C LEU A 58 0.94 5.46 -7.47
N THR A 59 1.84 6.43 -7.40
CA THR A 59 1.59 7.79 -7.85
C THR A 59 2.80 8.38 -8.56
N ARG A 60 2.55 9.30 -9.48
CA ARG A 60 3.55 10.11 -10.17
C ARG A 60 3.01 11.52 -10.33
N ASP A 61 3.84 12.51 -10.01
CA ASP A 61 3.58 13.91 -10.29
C ASP A 61 4.28 14.32 -11.60
N TYR A 62 3.59 15.15 -12.37
CA TYR A 62 4.07 15.69 -13.63
C TYR A 62 4.15 17.21 -13.50
N ASP A 63 5.36 17.75 -13.67
CA ASP A 63 5.62 19.20 -13.70
C ASP A 63 5.01 19.81 -14.97
N ARG A 64 3.80 20.32 -14.82
CA ARG A 64 2.95 20.90 -15.86
C ARG A 64 2.08 22.01 -15.27
N PRO A 65 1.43 22.85 -16.10
CA PRO A 65 0.46 23.81 -15.58
C PRO A 65 -0.61 23.15 -14.72
N GLY A 66 -0.65 23.48 -13.42
CA GLY A 66 -1.57 22.91 -12.44
C GLY A 66 -1.09 21.58 -11.82
N ASP A 67 0.18 21.18 -12.00
CA ASP A 67 0.83 20.04 -11.34
C ASP A 67 -0.03 18.78 -11.37
N THR A 68 -0.03 18.08 -12.51
CA THR A 68 -0.85 16.88 -12.67
C THR A 68 -0.33 15.73 -11.80
N THR A 69 -1.21 15.14 -11.01
CA THR A 69 -0.94 13.90 -10.26
C THR A 69 -1.73 12.75 -10.88
N LEU A 70 -1.03 11.67 -11.24
CA LEU A 70 -1.60 10.39 -11.64
C LEU A 70 -1.45 9.40 -10.48
N LEU A 71 -2.53 8.69 -10.14
CA LEU A 71 -2.55 7.69 -9.10
C LEU A 71 -3.27 6.43 -9.58
N LEU A 72 -2.67 5.26 -9.37
CA LEU A 72 -3.33 3.96 -9.54
C LEU A 72 -3.33 3.21 -8.21
N GLY A 73 -4.52 3.02 -7.64
CA GLY A 73 -4.77 2.18 -6.48
C GLY A 73 -5.08 0.74 -6.87
N LEU A 74 -4.70 -0.20 -6.03
CA LEU A 74 -5.04 -1.61 -6.13
C LEU A 74 -5.39 -2.15 -4.74
N ASP A 75 -6.63 -2.58 -4.58
CA ASP A 75 -7.13 -3.13 -3.34
C ASP A 75 -6.84 -4.64 -3.24
N ARG A 76 -6.94 -5.20 -2.03
CA ARG A 76 -6.70 -6.63 -1.76
C ARG A 76 -7.67 -7.56 -2.50
N ASP A 77 -8.88 -7.09 -2.78
CA ASP A 77 -9.90 -7.82 -3.55
C ASP A 77 -9.69 -7.76 -5.08
N GLY A 78 -8.63 -7.05 -5.53
CA GLY A 78 -8.30 -6.86 -6.94
C GLY A 78 -9.01 -5.66 -7.60
N THR A 79 -9.84 -4.93 -6.87
CA THR A 79 -10.43 -3.67 -7.35
C THR A 79 -9.32 -2.64 -7.59
N ASN A 80 -9.42 -1.89 -8.67
CA ASN A 80 -8.44 -0.87 -9.01
C ASN A 80 -9.10 0.49 -9.22
N HIS A 81 -8.34 1.56 -8.94
CA HIS A 81 -8.81 2.93 -9.02
C HIS A 81 -7.75 3.80 -9.70
N LEU A 82 -8.08 4.34 -10.88
CA LEU A 82 -7.23 5.31 -11.56
C LEU A 82 -7.76 6.72 -11.28
N SER A 83 -6.91 7.58 -10.76
CA SER A 83 -7.22 9.00 -10.54
C SER A 83 -6.23 9.88 -11.27
N VAL A 84 -6.72 10.98 -11.86
CA VAL A 84 -5.90 12.07 -12.40
C VAL A 84 -6.43 13.37 -11.85
N LEU A 85 -5.53 14.16 -11.26
CA LEU A 85 -5.84 15.42 -10.59
C LEU A 85 -4.94 16.53 -11.13
N ASN A 86 -5.48 17.75 -11.22
CA ASN A 86 -4.75 18.95 -11.62
C ASN A 86 -5.36 20.18 -10.94
N ALA A 87 -4.54 21.11 -10.47
CA ALA A 87 -5.01 22.28 -9.74
C ALA A 87 -5.82 23.28 -10.60
N ASN A 88 -5.63 23.25 -11.92
CA ASN A 88 -6.30 24.16 -12.86
C ASN A 88 -7.67 23.63 -13.35
N TRP A 89 -8.05 22.41 -12.98
CA TRP A 89 -9.32 21.86 -13.46
C TRP A 89 -10.52 22.33 -12.66
N SER A 90 -11.67 22.47 -13.33
CA SER A 90 -12.92 22.96 -12.74
C SER A 90 -13.92 21.84 -12.42
N ILE A 91 -13.52 20.58 -12.53
CA ILE A 91 -14.35 19.41 -12.22
C ILE A 91 -14.80 19.49 -10.75
N LYS A 92 -16.09 19.25 -10.50
CA LYS A 92 -16.64 19.23 -9.15
C LYS A 92 -16.68 17.80 -8.61
N PRO A 93 -16.48 17.59 -7.30
CA PRO A 93 -16.72 16.29 -6.68
C PRO A 93 -18.11 15.77 -7.02
N LYS A 94 -18.19 14.46 -7.35
CA LYS A 94 -19.39 13.72 -7.76
C LYS A 94 -19.93 14.04 -9.17
N ASP A 95 -19.30 14.93 -9.95
CA ASP A 95 -19.66 15.07 -11.36
C ASP A 95 -19.53 13.73 -12.09
N ALA A 96 -20.57 13.32 -12.83
CA ALA A 96 -20.51 12.17 -13.71
C ALA A 96 -19.84 12.57 -15.02
N LEU A 97 -18.75 11.88 -15.37
CA LEU A 97 -17.95 12.15 -16.56
C LEU A 97 -17.95 10.95 -17.50
N SER A 98 -17.87 11.22 -18.79
CA SER A 98 -17.62 10.21 -19.83
C SER A 98 -16.32 10.58 -20.53
N LEU A 99 -15.30 9.74 -20.36
CA LEU A 99 -13.94 9.99 -20.83
C LEU A 99 -13.45 8.87 -21.75
N ASP A 100 -12.58 9.20 -22.69
CA ASP A 100 -11.86 8.23 -23.49
C ASP A 100 -10.44 8.12 -22.95
N PHE A 101 -10.01 6.89 -22.64
CA PHE A 101 -8.66 6.57 -22.22
C PHE A 101 -7.95 5.83 -23.35
N ARG A 102 -6.85 6.38 -23.85
CA ARG A 102 -6.07 5.79 -24.93
C ARG A 102 -4.66 5.48 -24.44
N PHE A 103 -4.28 4.23 -24.59
CA PHE A 103 -2.97 3.69 -24.24
C PHE A 103 -2.20 3.30 -25.51
N SER A 104 -0.95 2.86 -25.34
CA SER A 104 -0.11 2.47 -26.47
C SER A 104 -0.68 1.34 -27.32
N SER A 105 -1.50 0.45 -26.75
CA SER A 105 -2.01 -0.77 -27.40
C SER A 105 -3.55 -0.85 -27.45
N GLY A 106 -4.26 0.27 -27.23
CA GLY A 106 -5.72 0.30 -27.26
C GLY A 106 -6.30 1.30 -26.28
N GLY A 107 -7.54 1.10 -25.82
CA GLY A 107 -8.16 2.06 -24.90
C GLY A 107 -9.60 1.73 -24.54
N TYR A 108 -10.20 2.65 -23.79
CA TYR A 108 -11.58 2.61 -23.33
C TYR A 108 -12.29 3.86 -23.82
N ALA A 109 -13.31 3.69 -24.63
CA ALA A 109 -14.12 4.80 -25.13
C ALA A 109 -15.36 5.01 -24.27
N LYS A 110 -15.73 6.28 -24.03
CA LYS A 110 -16.91 6.68 -23.26
C LYS A 110 -16.97 6.02 -21.88
N HIS A 111 -15.80 5.81 -21.26
CA HIS A 111 -15.71 5.17 -19.96
C HIS A 111 -16.17 6.13 -18.86
N GLY A 112 -16.97 5.61 -17.93
CA GLY A 112 -17.51 6.41 -16.81
C GLY A 112 -16.42 6.78 -15.79
N ALA A 113 -16.44 8.02 -15.34
CA ALA A 113 -15.59 8.50 -14.26
C ALA A 113 -16.38 9.43 -13.35
N VAL A 114 -15.91 9.60 -12.14
CA VAL A 114 -16.54 10.45 -11.13
C VAL A 114 -15.57 11.56 -10.72
N GLY A 115 -16.08 12.80 -10.69
CA GLY A 115 -15.33 13.96 -10.23
C GLY A 115 -14.91 13.81 -8.78
N MET A 116 -13.67 14.23 -8.48
CA MET A 116 -13.10 14.22 -7.12
C MET A 116 -12.24 15.45 -6.86
N ALA A 117 -11.93 15.70 -5.59
CA ALA A 117 -10.96 16.69 -5.16
C ALA A 117 -10.09 16.12 -4.04
N ALA A 118 -8.79 16.38 -4.11
CA ALA A 118 -7.81 16.00 -3.08
C ALA A 118 -6.62 16.98 -3.16
N ASP A 119 -6.04 17.32 -2.03
CA ASP A 119 -4.80 18.11 -1.89
C ASP A 119 -4.79 19.43 -2.70
N GLY A 120 -5.95 20.13 -2.72
CA GLY A 120 -6.11 21.37 -3.46
C GLY A 120 -6.28 21.20 -4.97
N LYS A 121 -6.18 19.98 -5.50
CA LYS A 121 -6.38 19.62 -6.90
C LYS A 121 -7.79 19.08 -7.13
N ARG A 122 -8.24 19.13 -8.36
CA ARG A 122 -9.51 18.55 -8.81
C ARG A 122 -9.25 17.62 -9.96
N GLY A 123 -10.10 16.60 -10.08
CA GLY A 123 -9.90 15.60 -11.11
C GLY A 123 -11.01 14.57 -11.11
N PHE A 124 -10.66 13.38 -11.51
CA PHE A 124 -11.59 12.28 -11.59
C PHE A 124 -10.98 10.99 -11.06
N VAL A 125 -11.84 10.08 -10.64
CA VAL A 125 -11.52 8.69 -10.33
C VAL A 125 -12.40 7.78 -11.18
N THR A 126 -11.83 6.66 -11.60
CA THR A 126 -12.52 5.59 -12.32
C THR A 126 -11.91 4.24 -11.99
N SER A 127 -12.69 3.17 -12.20
CA SER A 127 -12.24 1.79 -12.02
C SER A 127 -12.38 1.03 -13.34
N PHE A 128 -11.52 0.03 -13.52
CA PHE A 128 -11.50 -0.81 -14.71
C PHE A 128 -11.57 -2.29 -14.30
N GLU A 129 -11.63 -3.18 -15.28
CA GLU A 129 -11.55 -4.61 -15.03
C GLU A 129 -10.24 -5.03 -14.36
N THR A 130 -10.22 -6.20 -13.74
CA THR A 130 -9.08 -6.73 -12.93
C THR A 130 -7.74 -6.79 -13.72
N LYS A 131 -7.80 -6.89 -15.04
CA LYS A 131 -6.60 -6.94 -15.90
C LYS A 131 -5.96 -5.55 -16.12
N PHE A 132 -6.64 -4.47 -15.78
CA PHE A 132 -6.19 -3.11 -16.05
C PHE A 132 -4.79 -2.79 -15.52
N PRO A 133 -4.36 -3.16 -14.30
CA PRO A 133 -3.00 -2.86 -13.84
C PRO A 133 -1.92 -3.49 -14.73
N ALA A 134 -2.17 -4.66 -15.33
CA ALA A 134 -1.22 -5.26 -16.27
C ALA A 134 -1.18 -4.50 -17.60
N TYR A 135 -2.33 -4.03 -18.08
CA TYR A 135 -2.45 -3.21 -19.27
C TYR A 135 -1.75 -1.84 -19.11
N PHE A 136 -1.97 -1.21 -17.96
CA PHE A 136 -1.28 0.02 -17.58
C PHE A 136 0.25 -0.16 -17.54
N ALA A 137 0.72 -1.25 -16.92
CA ALA A 137 2.14 -1.58 -16.81
C ALA A 137 2.84 -1.78 -18.17
N ALA A 138 2.11 -2.28 -19.18
CA ALA A 138 2.62 -2.51 -20.53
C ALA A 138 2.57 -1.27 -21.42
N SER A 139 1.92 -0.19 -20.97
CA SER A 139 1.71 1.01 -21.76
C SER A 139 2.79 2.04 -21.54
N LYS A 140 3.15 2.78 -22.59
CA LYS A 140 4.14 3.88 -22.54
C LYS A 140 3.49 5.24 -22.31
N VAL A 141 2.23 5.38 -22.70
CA VAL A 141 1.50 6.66 -22.62
C VAL A 141 0.06 6.40 -22.20
N LEU A 142 -0.52 7.38 -21.52
CA LEU A 142 -1.95 7.50 -21.26
C LEU A 142 -2.41 8.86 -21.80
N ASN A 143 -3.32 8.84 -22.77
CA ASN A 143 -3.98 10.02 -23.26
C ASN A 143 -5.46 9.97 -22.83
N VAL A 144 -5.92 11.01 -22.16
CA VAL A 144 -7.30 11.16 -21.69
C VAL A 144 -8.00 12.23 -22.52
N PHE A 145 -9.21 11.92 -22.99
CA PHE A 145 -10.03 12.86 -23.76
C PHE A 145 -11.44 12.97 -23.18
N ARG A 146 -12.02 14.15 -23.32
CA ARG A 146 -13.45 14.39 -23.15
C ARG A 146 -14.08 14.65 -24.53
N GLY A 147 -14.59 13.59 -25.14
CA GLY A 147 -14.99 13.64 -26.55
C GLY A 147 -13.79 13.90 -27.46
N LYS A 148 -13.76 15.07 -28.13
CA LYS A 148 -12.65 15.48 -28.99
C LYS A 148 -11.58 16.35 -28.27
N VAL A 149 -11.87 16.78 -27.06
CA VAL A 149 -10.97 17.68 -26.30
C VAL A 149 -9.95 16.84 -25.53
N PRO A 150 -8.65 17.05 -25.74
CA PRO A 150 -7.62 16.42 -24.91
C PRO A 150 -7.71 17.00 -23.49
N VAL A 151 -7.71 16.11 -22.52
CA VAL A 151 -7.72 16.44 -21.08
C VAL A 151 -6.31 16.34 -20.54
N GLU A 152 -5.60 15.23 -20.85
CA GLU A 152 -4.25 14.99 -20.37
C GLU A 152 -3.50 14.01 -21.27
N MET A 153 -2.17 14.13 -21.30
CA MET A 153 -1.26 13.24 -22.03
C MET A 153 -0.08 12.91 -21.11
N LEU A 154 -0.06 11.72 -20.55
CA LEU A 154 0.88 11.30 -19.52
C LEU A 154 1.84 10.23 -20.03
N ASP A 155 3.13 10.46 -19.80
CA ASP A 155 4.16 9.45 -20.00
C ASP A 155 4.12 8.43 -18.85
N LEU A 156 4.08 7.14 -19.19
CA LEU A 156 4.03 6.03 -18.25
C LEU A 156 5.38 5.29 -18.13
N ALA A 157 6.50 5.93 -18.51
CA ALA A 157 7.81 5.31 -18.37
C ALA A 157 8.02 4.79 -16.94
N GLY A 158 8.51 3.56 -16.80
CA GLY A 158 8.74 2.91 -15.52
C GLY A 158 7.50 2.31 -14.85
N SER A 159 6.29 2.48 -15.42
CA SER A 159 5.05 1.94 -14.84
C SER A 159 5.07 0.42 -14.64
N GLY A 160 5.77 -0.34 -15.46
CA GLY A 160 5.91 -1.79 -15.31
C GLY A 160 6.54 -2.18 -13.98
N ALA A 161 7.66 -1.55 -13.62
CA ALA A 161 8.34 -1.78 -12.34
C ALA A 161 7.49 -1.27 -11.16
N ALA A 162 6.83 -0.11 -11.32
CA ALA A 162 5.95 0.46 -10.30
C ALA A 162 4.74 -0.44 -10.02
N VAL A 163 4.08 -1.00 -11.04
CA VAL A 163 2.97 -1.95 -10.87
C VAL A 163 3.43 -3.27 -10.25
N ALA A 164 4.64 -3.76 -10.57
CA ALA A 164 5.20 -4.92 -9.87
C ALA A 164 5.38 -4.63 -8.37
N ALA A 165 5.88 -3.46 -8.02
CA ALA A 165 6.01 -3.01 -6.64
C ALA A 165 4.65 -2.81 -5.94
N LEU A 166 3.65 -2.29 -6.66
CA LEU A 166 2.28 -2.15 -6.17
C LEU A 166 1.68 -3.51 -5.78
N ARG A 167 1.84 -4.52 -6.65
CA ARG A 167 1.38 -5.89 -6.36
C ARG A 167 2.10 -6.52 -5.18
N ALA A 168 3.42 -6.30 -5.07
CA ALA A 168 4.19 -6.77 -3.91
C ALA A 168 3.70 -6.12 -2.61
N CYS A 169 3.36 -4.84 -2.64
CA CYS A 169 2.75 -4.13 -1.50
C CYS A 169 1.43 -4.79 -1.08
N VAL A 170 0.50 -5.00 -2.02
CA VAL A 170 -0.80 -5.66 -1.75
C VAL A 170 -0.60 -7.08 -1.22
N GLY A 171 0.35 -7.85 -1.78
CA GLY A 171 0.69 -9.18 -1.29
C GLY A 171 1.20 -9.20 0.15
N THR A 172 1.98 -8.18 0.55
CA THR A 172 2.45 -8.03 1.93
C THR A 172 1.28 -7.80 2.89
N LEU A 173 0.32 -6.94 2.52
CA LEU A 173 -0.88 -6.69 3.33
C LEU A 173 -1.76 -7.94 3.48
N SER A 174 -1.95 -8.69 2.40
CA SER A 174 -2.74 -9.93 2.42
C SER A 174 -2.10 -11.00 3.30
N ALA A 175 -0.78 -11.15 3.25
CA ALA A 175 -0.05 -12.08 4.09
C ALA A 175 -0.12 -11.72 5.60
N GLN A 176 -0.21 -10.44 5.93
CA GLN A 176 -0.41 -9.98 7.31
C GLN A 176 -1.79 -10.38 7.85
N ASP A 177 -2.83 -10.29 7.03
CA ASP A 177 -4.18 -10.72 7.42
C ASP A 177 -4.26 -12.23 7.65
N GLU A 178 -3.54 -13.02 6.84
CA GLU A 178 -3.47 -14.47 6.97
C GLU A 178 -2.66 -14.89 8.22
N ALA A 179 -1.59 -14.14 8.55
CA ALA A 179 -0.75 -14.38 9.72
C ALA A 179 -1.40 -13.97 11.04
N ALA A 180 -2.52 -13.24 11.01
CA ALA A 180 -3.31 -12.81 12.17
C ALA A 180 -4.63 -13.60 12.33
N PRO A 181 -4.61 -14.97 12.37
CA PRO A 181 -5.82 -15.79 12.39
C PRO A 181 -6.66 -15.59 13.67
N ASP A 182 -6.04 -15.18 14.77
CA ASP A 182 -6.70 -15.10 16.08
C ASP A 182 -7.56 -13.85 16.31
N ALA A 183 -7.42 -12.81 15.52
CA ALA A 183 -8.23 -11.60 15.69
C ALA A 183 -9.71 -11.82 15.30
N LYS A 184 -10.00 -12.70 14.33
CA LYS A 184 -11.36 -13.11 13.95
C LYS A 184 -11.92 -14.20 14.86
N ALA A 185 -11.07 -15.02 15.49
CA ALA A 185 -11.49 -16.12 16.35
C ALA A 185 -11.79 -15.69 17.80
N ARG A 186 -11.31 -14.54 18.25
CA ARG A 186 -11.70 -13.96 19.54
C ARG A 186 -13.10 -13.34 19.43
N ARG A 187 -14.12 -14.19 19.47
CA ARG A 187 -15.46 -13.72 19.89
C ARG A 187 -15.26 -13.02 21.22
N PRO A 188 -15.71 -11.77 21.38
CA PRO A 188 -15.62 -11.10 22.67
C PRO A 188 -16.28 -12.03 23.70
N LEU A 189 -15.55 -12.32 24.79
CA LEU A 189 -16.06 -13.12 25.92
C LEU A 189 -17.35 -12.51 26.48
N ILE A 190 -17.56 -11.23 26.25
CA ILE A 190 -18.77 -10.48 26.62
C ILE A 190 -19.47 -10.12 25.30
N PRO A 191 -20.71 -10.65 25.06
CA PRO A 191 -21.50 -10.24 23.90
C PRO A 191 -21.77 -8.75 23.89
N ALA A 192 -21.96 -8.16 22.70
CA ALA A 192 -22.31 -6.74 22.57
C ALA A 192 -23.61 -6.39 23.30
N ASP A 193 -24.53 -7.33 23.40
CA ASP A 193 -25.71 -7.28 24.29
C ASP A 193 -25.82 -8.61 25.07
N PRO A 194 -25.36 -8.64 26.34
CA PRO A 194 -25.43 -9.83 27.17
C PRO A 194 -26.86 -10.17 27.62
N PHE A 195 -27.82 -9.30 27.38
CA PHE A 195 -29.24 -9.47 27.72
C PHE A 195 -30.13 -9.80 26.52
N ALA A 196 -29.53 -9.92 25.30
CA ALA A 196 -30.28 -10.31 24.13
C ALA A 196 -30.87 -11.71 24.29
N PRO A 197 -32.14 -11.96 23.88
CA PRO A 197 -32.79 -13.27 23.96
C PRO A 197 -31.98 -14.31 23.16
N GLU A 198 -31.71 -15.47 23.76
CA GLU A 198 -31.04 -16.56 23.01
C GLU A 198 -31.83 -16.97 21.76
N PRO A 199 -31.17 -17.13 20.60
CA PRO A 199 -31.81 -17.61 19.40
C PRO A 199 -32.36 -19.02 19.64
N ARG A 200 -33.70 -19.17 19.56
CA ARG A 200 -34.34 -20.47 19.71
C ARG A 200 -33.73 -21.51 18.79
N ARG A 201 -33.06 -22.50 19.36
CA ARG A 201 -32.57 -23.68 18.63
C ARG A 201 -33.78 -24.37 18.00
N LYS A 202 -33.92 -24.29 16.66
CA LYS A 202 -34.87 -25.15 15.96
C LYS A 202 -34.50 -26.61 16.21
N SER A 203 -35.31 -27.32 17.00
CA SER A 203 -35.15 -28.76 17.17
C SER A 203 -35.38 -29.43 15.81
N ARG A 204 -34.36 -30.07 15.28
CA ARG A 204 -34.52 -31.01 14.16
C ARG A 204 -35.31 -32.20 14.68
N ARG A 205 -36.52 -32.35 14.20
CA ARG A 205 -37.24 -33.64 14.18
C ARG A 205 -36.86 -34.42 12.93
#